data_3b869a46db5fb6882bf416757a6d1fe9
#
_entry.id   3b869a46db5fb6882bf416757a6d1fe9
#
_cell.length_a   1.000
_cell.length_b   1.000
_cell.length_c   1.000
_cell.angle_alpha   90.00
_cell.angle_beta   90.00
_cell.angle_gamma   90.00
#
_symmetry.space_group_name_H-M   'P 1'
#
loop_
_entity.id
_entity.type
_entity.pdbx_description
1 polymer ?
#
loop_
_entity_poly.entity_id
_entity_poly.type
_entity_poly.pdbx_seq_one_letter_code
_entity_poly.pdbx_strand_id
1 'polypeptide(L)'
;MIITFIIVEKKNIIRLILPLVILLIVSCNVRHGNLVSMALTFAEADKPDSAILILNGINRKELSNSDEAMYALAYTIAQDKSGIDVDNDSLIRIAYEWYRKKPADVLSAKSLYYMGKCYALNDCGDKAIVCFRMAAKIAKYNHDNDTQCLSLLQLSVIQRDYDASIAIANAKKAVAIYNNEKGAKAYNKAYYLLYL
;
A
#
# COMPACT_ATOMS: atom_id res chain seq x y z
N MET A 1 -40.23 -30.44 35.55
CA MET A 1 -39.23 -29.73 36.36
C MET A 1 -37.78 -29.97 35.98
N ILE A 2 -37.36 -31.21 35.67
CA ILE A 2 -35.98 -31.56 35.26
C ILE A 2 -35.59 -30.96 33.88
N ILE A 3 -36.49 -30.98 32.90
CA ILE A 3 -36.22 -30.48 31.55
C ILE A 3 -36.01 -28.97 31.48
N THR A 4 -36.77 -28.22 32.29
CA THR A 4 -36.63 -26.75 32.41
C THR A 4 -35.28 -26.36 33.05
N PHE A 5 -34.78 -27.14 34.00
CA PHE A 5 -33.49 -26.90 34.64
C PHE A 5 -32.33 -27.11 33.66
N ILE A 6 -32.37 -28.15 32.83
CA ILE A 6 -31.33 -28.44 31.82
C ILE A 6 -31.28 -27.36 30.71
N ILE A 7 -32.42 -26.79 30.35
CA ILE A 7 -32.51 -25.73 29.34
C ILE A 7 -31.92 -24.41 29.87
N VAL A 8 -32.16 -24.10 31.14
CA VAL A 8 -31.64 -22.90 31.79
C VAL A 8 -30.11 -22.98 31.96
N GLU A 9 -29.60 -24.15 32.36
CA GLU A 9 -28.16 -24.39 32.46
C GLU A 9 -27.43 -24.25 31.11
N LYS A 10 -27.97 -24.86 30.04
CA LYS A 10 -27.43 -24.69 28.69
C LYS A 10 -27.42 -23.23 28.22
N LYS A 11 -28.46 -22.45 28.47
CA LYS A 11 -28.51 -21.02 28.14
C LYS A 11 -27.44 -20.21 28.89
N ASN A 12 -27.19 -20.54 30.15
CA ASN A 12 -26.18 -19.84 30.96
C ASN A 12 -24.74 -20.19 30.50
N ILE A 13 -24.49 -21.45 30.12
CA ILE A 13 -23.21 -21.89 29.56
C ILE A 13 -22.94 -21.20 28.21
N ILE A 14 -23.92 -21.11 27.34
CA ILE A 14 -23.77 -20.41 26.04
C ILE A 14 -23.49 -18.91 26.24
N ARG A 15 -24.17 -18.27 27.23
CA ARG A 15 -23.93 -16.85 27.57
C ARG A 15 -22.52 -16.58 28.10
N LEU A 16 -21.89 -17.57 28.74
CA LEU A 16 -20.52 -17.46 29.24
C LEU A 16 -19.46 -17.77 28.17
N ILE A 17 -19.73 -18.77 27.32
CA ILE A 17 -18.79 -19.21 26.31
C ILE A 17 -18.76 -18.25 25.11
N LEU A 18 -19.90 -17.69 24.71
CA LEU A 18 -20.00 -16.81 23.54
C LEU A 18 -19.07 -15.57 23.64
N PRO A 19 -19.03 -14.79 24.74
CA PRO A 19 -18.11 -13.67 24.87
C PRO A 19 -16.64 -14.12 24.89
N LEU A 20 -16.33 -15.29 25.46
CA LEU A 20 -14.98 -15.82 25.50
C LEU A 20 -14.49 -16.20 24.09
N VAL A 21 -15.33 -16.80 23.28
CA VAL A 21 -15.05 -17.15 21.88
C VAL A 21 -14.86 -15.87 21.03
N ILE A 22 -15.72 -14.85 21.24
CA ILE A 22 -15.59 -13.55 20.57
C ILE A 22 -14.25 -12.88 20.96
N LEU A 23 -13.86 -12.95 22.22
CA LEU A 23 -12.60 -12.38 22.72
C LEU A 23 -11.38 -13.05 22.09
N LEU A 24 -11.43 -14.38 21.90
CA LEU A 24 -10.36 -15.14 21.23
C LEU A 24 -10.24 -14.79 19.73
N ILE A 25 -11.37 -14.64 19.04
CA ILE A 25 -11.38 -14.26 17.61
C ILE A 25 -10.86 -12.83 17.43
N VAL A 26 -11.27 -11.89 18.26
CA VAL A 26 -10.80 -10.50 18.22
C VAL A 26 -9.30 -10.42 18.53
N SER A 27 -8.81 -11.17 19.51
CA SER A 27 -7.38 -11.20 19.87
C SER A 27 -6.50 -11.71 18.74
N CYS A 28 -6.95 -12.72 18.00
CA CYS A 28 -6.20 -13.28 16.87
C CYS A 28 -6.12 -12.29 15.70
N ASN A 29 -7.21 -11.61 15.39
CA ASN A 29 -7.29 -10.64 14.28
C ASN A 29 -6.43 -9.39 14.53
N VAL A 30 -6.43 -8.87 15.76
CA VAL A 30 -5.56 -7.74 16.17
C VAL A 30 -4.07 -8.09 16.03
N ARG A 31 -3.69 -9.34 16.31
CA ARG A 31 -2.30 -9.78 16.20
C ARG A 31 -1.81 -9.77 14.74
N HIS A 32 -2.63 -10.23 13.79
CA HIS A 32 -2.27 -10.24 12.36
C HIS A 32 -2.19 -8.83 11.78
N GLY A 33 -3.11 -7.95 12.09
CA GLY A 33 -3.08 -6.56 11.65
C GLY A 33 -1.82 -5.82 12.11
N ASN A 34 -1.36 -6.07 13.34
CA ASN A 34 -0.11 -5.50 13.85
C ASN A 34 1.13 -6.02 13.10
N LEU A 35 1.17 -7.31 12.72
CA LEU A 35 2.26 -7.87 11.93
C LEU A 35 2.30 -7.29 10.51
N VAL A 36 1.15 -7.13 9.88
CA VAL A 36 1.04 -6.51 8.55
C VAL A 36 1.50 -5.04 8.59
N SER A 37 1.07 -4.28 9.59
CA SER A 37 1.50 -2.89 9.78
C SER A 37 3.01 -2.79 10.02
N MET A 38 3.58 -3.69 10.81
CA MET A 38 5.02 -3.76 11.03
C MET A 38 5.78 -4.09 9.73
N ALA A 39 5.28 -5.03 8.93
CA ALA A 39 5.87 -5.36 7.65
C ALA A 39 5.83 -4.18 6.67
N LEU A 40 4.71 -3.44 6.63
CA LEU A 40 4.61 -2.21 5.82
C LEU A 40 5.68 -1.19 6.25
N THR A 41 5.85 -0.98 7.56
CA THR A 41 6.89 -0.08 8.08
C THR A 41 8.30 -0.51 7.66
N PHE A 42 8.62 -1.81 7.69
CA PHE A 42 9.90 -2.31 7.20
C PHE A 42 10.06 -2.13 5.69
N ALA A 43 9.02 -2.39 4.91
CA ALA A 43 9.05 -2.19 3.47
C ALA A 43 9.30 -0.70 3.13
N GLU A 44 8.69 0.23 3.85
CA GLU A 44 8.91 1.68 3.67
C GLU A 44 10.30 2.12 4.13
N ALA A 45 10.86 1.51 5.18
CA ALA A 45 12.17 1.81 5.73
C ALA A 45 13.36 1.17 4.98
N ASP A 46 13.17 0.77 3.71
CA ASP A 46 14.19 0.10 2.88
C ASP A 46 14.76 -1.20 3.51
N LYS A 47 13.90 -1.96 4.19
CA LYS A 47 14.18 -3.29 4.74
C LYS A 47 13.25 -4.36 4.14
N PRO A 48 13.28 -4.54 2.80
CA PRO A 48 12.32 -5.39 2.11
C PRO A 48 12.39 -6.86 2.55
N ASP A 49 13.59 -7.38 2.81
CA ASP A 49 13.76 -8.78 3.26
C ASP A 49 13.05 -9.04 4.59
N SER A 50 13.16 -8.10 5.54
CA SER A 50 12.46 -8.19 6.82
C SER A 50 10.94 -8.12 6.64
N ALA A 51 10.46 -7.27 5.74
CA ALA A 51 9.04 -7.18 5.41
C ALA A 51 8.53 -8.49 4.79
N ILE A 52 9.24 -9.05 3.81
CA ILE A 52 8.89 -10.32 3.14
C ILE A 52 8.89 -11.47 4.15
N LEU A 53 9.87 -11.53 5.03
CA LEU A 53 9.96 -12.57 6.06
C LEU A 53 8.71 -12.58 6.96
N ILE A 54 8.28 -11.39 7.43
CA ILE A 54 7.09 -11.25 8.26
C ILE A 54 5.85 -11.64 7.47
N LEU A 55 5.69 -11.12 6.25
CA LEU A 55 4.52 -11.36 5.41
C LEU A 55 4.35 -12.84 5.04
N ASN A 56 5.44 -13.54 4.75
CA ASN A 56 5.41 -14.98 4.46
C ASN A 56 4.98 -15.84 5.66
N GLY A 57 5.12 -15.33 6.89
CA GLY A 57 4.63 -15.99 8.10
C GLY A 57 3.13 -15.78 8.37
N ILE A 58 2.43 -14.98 7.57
CA ILE A 58 1.03 -14.63 7.79
C ILE A 58 0.10 -15.52 6.96
N ASN A 59 -0.88 -16.14 7.61
CA ASN A 59 -1.96 -16.83 6.91
C ASN A 59 -2.99 -15.82 6.37
N ARG A 60 -2.94 -15.54 5.07
CA ARG A 60 -3.83 -14.56 4.42
C ARG A 60 -5.31 -14.84 4.59
N LYS A 61 -5.71 -16.11 4.77
CA LYS A 61 -7.12 -16.47 4.97
C LYS A 61 -7.70 -15.98 6.31
N GLU A 62 -6.84 -15.61 7.23
CA GLU A 62 -7.22 -15.11 8.56
C GLU A 62 -7.21 -13.58 8.63
N LEU A 63 -6.82 -12.90 7.55
CA LEU A 63 -6.81 -11.45 7.48
C LEU A 63 -8.22 -10.89 7.27
N SER A 64 -8.48 -9.74 7.89
CA SER A 64 -9.62 -8.90 7.49
C SER A 64 -9.38 -8.32 6.10
N ASN A 65 -10.43 -7.89 5.41
CA ASN A 65 -10.29 -7.23 4.10
C ASN A 65 -9.36 -6.01 4.15
N SER A 66 -9.35 -5.28 5.25
CA SER A 66 -8.45 -4.14 5.48
C SER A 66 -7.01 -4.58 5.60
N ASP A 67 -6.75 -5.63 6.39
CA ASP A 67 -5.41 -6.14 6.61
C ASP A 67 -4.88 -6.85 5.37
N GLU A 68 -5.75 -7.51 4.60
CA GLU A 68 -5.37 -8.11 3.32
C GLU A 68 -4.96 -7.05 2.29
N ALA A 69 -5.67 -5.93 2.24
CA ALA A 69 -5.29 -4.80 1.38
C ALA A 69 -3.93 -4.19 1.81
N MET A 70 -3.71 -4.03 3.10
CA MET A 70 -2.43 -3.56 3.63
C MET A 70 -1.30 -4.58 3.38
N TYR A 71 -1.56 -5.88 3.57
CA TYR A 71 -0.64 -6.96 3.22
C TYR A 71 -0.22 -6.89 1.75
N ALA A 72 -1.21 -6.79 0.85
CA ALA A 72 -0.96 -6.72 -0.58
C ALA A 72 -0.07 -5.52 -0.94
N LEU A 73 -0.33 -4.36 -0.37
CA LEU A 73 0.49 -3.17 -0.57
C LEU A 73 1.90 -3.35 -0.01
N ALA A 74 2.04 -3.82 1.23
CA ALA A 74 3.33 -4.02 1.88
C ALA A 74 4.22 -5.02 1.12
N TYR A 75 3.61 -6.11 0.63
CA TYR A 75 4.31 -7.13 -0.15
C TYR A 75 4.78 -6.56 -1.49
N THR A 76 3.92 -5.81 -2.19
CA THR A 76 4.27 -5.15 -3.46
C THR A 76 5.41 -4.14 -3.28
N ILE A 77 5.38 -3.32 -2.22
CA ILE A 77 6.46 -2.38 -1.89
C ILE A 77 7.77 -3.14 -1.65
N ALA A 78 7.72 -4.22 -0.88
CA ALA A 78 8.90 -5.00 -0.54
C ALA A 78 9.50 -5.68 -1.78
N GLN A 79 8.67 -6.24 -2.68
CA GLN A 79 9.14 -6.81 -3.96
C GLN A 79 9.83 -5.74 -4.82
N ASP A 80 9.19 -4.60 -5.02
CA ASP A 80 9.76 -3.50 -5.81
C ASP A 80 11.12 -3.03 -5.26
N LYS A 81 11.23 -2.90 -3.95
CA LYS A 81 12.49 -2.51 -3.29
C LYS A 81 13.55 -3.59 -3.29
N SER A 82 13.17 -4.86 -3.45
CA SER A 82 14.09 -5.98 -3.69
C SER A 82 14.53 -6.09 -5.16
N GLY A 83 14.08 -5.18 -6.02
CA GLY A 83 14.40 -5.21 -7.46
C GLY A 83 13.59 -6.25 -8.25
N ILE A 84 12.47 -6.71 -7.70
CA ILE A 84 11.54 -7.61 -8.38
C ILE A 84 10.49 -6.76 -9.09
N ASP A 85 10.33 -6.98 -10.38
CA ASP A 85 9.32 -6.27 -11.18
C ASP A 85 7.91 -6.61 -10.70
N VAL A 86 7.08 -5.57 -10.53
CA VAL A 86 5.68 -5.69 -10.12
C VAL A 86 4.76 -5.67 -11.34
N ASP A 87 5.04 -6.55 -12.31
CA ASP A 87 4.28 -6.70 -13.56
C ASP A 87 2.95 -7.42 -13.35
N ASN A 88 2.86 -8.32 -12.36
CA ASN A 88 1.64 -9.03 -12.00
C ASN A 88 0.75 -8.19 -11.08
N ASP A 89 -0.43 -7.78 -11.58
CA ASP A 89 -1.36 -6.92 -10.85
C ASP A 89 -2.22 -7.64 -9.80
N SER A 90 -2.19 -8.96 -9.73
CA SER A 90 -3.11 -9.74 -8.88
C SER A 90 -3.05 -9.35 -7.41
N LEU A 91 -1.86 -9.05 -6.89
CA LEU A 91 -1.68 -8.67 -5.51
C LEU A 91 -1.99 -7.18 -5.30
N ILE A 92 -1.35 -6.29 -6.07
CA ILE A 92 -1.56 -4.84 -5.91
C ILE A 92 -3.01 -4.42 -6.21
N ARG A 93 -3.72 -5.15 -7.04
CA ARG A 93 -5.13 -4.93 -7.34
C ARG A 93 -6.00 -5.00 -6.07
N ILE A 94 -5.71 -5.89 -5.12
CA ILE A 94 -6.43 -5.99 -3.84
C ILE A 94 -6.31 -4.68 -3.07
N ALA A 95 -5.10 -4.16 -2.94
CA ALA A 95 -4.84 -2.87 -2.28
C ALA A 95 -5.52 -1.71 -3.04
N TYR A 96 -5.34 -1.65 -4.36
CA TYR A 96 -5.94 -0.62 -5.20
C TYR A 96 -7.47 -0.59 -5.08
N GLU A 97 -8.16 -1.73 -5.19
CA GLU A 97 -9.63 -1.79 -5.09
C GLU A 97 -10.15 -1.41 -3.70
N TRP A 98 -9.39 -1.66 -2.66
CA TRP A 98 -9.73 -1.25 -1.30
C TRP A 98 -9.51 0.24 -1.07
N TYR A 99 -8.31 0.75 -1.38
CA TYR A 99 -7.92 2.11 -1.03
C TYR A 99 -8.45 3.17 -2.00
N ARG A 100 -8.73 2.87 -3.27
CA ARG A 100 -9.29 3.85 -4.22
C ARG A 100 -10.63 4.42 -3.79
N LYS A 101 -11.35 3.74 -2.90
CA LYS A 101 -12.60 4.20 -2.30
C LYS A 101 -12.41 5.06 -1.04
N LYS A 102 -11.17 5.25 -0.61
CA LYS A 102 -10.78 5.91 0.63
C LYS A 102 -9.68 6.96 0.39
N PRO A 103 -9.95 8.01 -0.37
CA PRO A 103 -8.91 8.97 -0.78
C PRO A 103 -8.27 9.73 0.38
N ALA A 104 -8.91 9.79 1.55
CA ALA A 104 -8.33 10.36 2.76
C ALA A 104 -7.34 9.41 3.48
N ASP A 105 -7.31 8.13 3.10
CA ASP A 105 -6.34 7.17 3.64
C ASP A 105 -4.96 7.41 3.01
N VAL A 106 -3.94 7.50 3.84
CA VAL A 106 -2.55 7.74 3.39
C VAL A 106 -2.03 6.64 2.45
N LEU A 107 -2.56 5.40 2.58
CA LEU A 107 -2.19 4.28 1.73
C LEU A 107 -2.86 4.32 0.35
N SER A 108 -3.86 5.19 0.15
CA SER A 108 -4.54 5.36 -1.13
C SER A 108 -3.59 5.84 -2.22
N ALA A 109 -2.75 6.84 -1.93
CA ALA A 109 -1.77 7.35 -2.88
C ALA A 109 -0.75 6.27 -3.27
N LYS A 110 -0.23 5.52 -2.29
CA LYS A 110 0.74 4.44 -2.51
C LYS A 110 0.16 3.30 -3.34
N SER A 111 -1.07 2.89 -3.05
CA SER A 111 -1.73 1.83 -3.83
C SER A 111 -1.95 2.22 -5.29
N LEU A 112 -2.30 3.48 -5.55
CA LEU A 112 -2.40 4.05 -6.90
C LEU A 112 -1.03 4.11 -7.59
N TYR A 113 0.01 4.53 -6.88
CA TYR A 113 1.38 4.58 -7.41
C TYR A 113 1.84 3.19 -7.88
N TYR A 114 1.71 2.17 -7.04
CA TYR A 114 2.14 0.81 -7.39
C TYR A 114 1.25 0.16 -8.47
N MET A 115 -0.04 0.46 -8.49
CA MET A 115 -0.91 0.06 -9.60
C MET A 115 -0.50 0.74 -10.92
N GLY A 116 -0.10 2.01 -10.85
CA GLY A 116 0.48 2.74 -11.99
C GLY A 116 1.77 2.11 -12.50
N LYS A 117 2.67 1.67 -11.60
CA LYS A 117 3.88 0.94 -11.99
C LYS A 117 3.55 -0.36 -12.72
N CYS A 118 2.61 -1.14 -12.18
CA CYS A 118 2.16 -2.36 -12.82
C CYS A 118 1.61 -2.09 -14.23
N TYR A 119 0.79 -1.07 -14.41
CA TYR A 119 0.31 -0.68 -15.74
C TYR A 119 1.43 -0.23 -16.68
N ALA A 120 2.42 0.50 -16.18
CA ALA A 120 3.56 0.93 -16.98
C ALA A 120 4.41 -0.24 -17.47
N LEU A 121 4.65 -1.25 -16.60
CA LEU A 121 5.38 -2.47 -16.95
C LEU A 121 4.63 -3.37 -17.95
N ASN A 122 3.31 -3.21 -18.05
CA ASN A 122 2.46 -3.93 -19.01
C ASN A 122 2.06 -3.09 -20.23
N ASP A 123 2.84 -2.08 -20.58
CA ASP A 123 2.63 -1.19 -21.73
C ASP A 123 1.25 -0.48 -21.75
N CYS A 124 0.60 -0.38 -20.60
CA CYS A 124 -0.67 0.32 -20.40
C CYS A 124 -0.45 1.79 -20.00
N GLY A 125 0.29 2.55 -20.80
CA GLY A 125 0.75 3.91 -20.49
C GLY A 125 -0.38 4.87 -20.09
N ASP A 126 -1.52 4.87 -20.78
CA ASP A 126 -2.66 5.74 -20.46
C ASP A 126 -3.20 5.47 -19.04
N LYS A 127 -3.34 4.18 -18.66
CA LYS A 127 -3.81 3.80 -17.32
C LYS A 127 -2.77 4.16 -16.27
N ALA A 128 -1.49 3.97 -16.58
CA ALA A 128 -0.39 4.35 -15.69
C ALA A 128 -0.39 5.87 -15.43
N ILE A 129 -0.54 6.70 -16.46
CA ILE A 129 -0.63 8.16 -16.34
C ILE A 129 -1.80 8.57 -15.43
N VAL A 130 -2.98 7.97 -15.60
CA VAL A 130 -4.14 8.25 -14.74
C VAL A 130 -3.83 7.91 -13.29
N CYS A 131 -3.27 6.72 -13.03
CA CYS A 131 -2.92 6.27 -11.68
C CYS A 131 -1.88 7.20 -11.03
N PHE A 132 -0.80 7.55 -11.73
CA PHE A 132 0.23 8.44 -11.18
C PHE A 132 -0.27 9.87 -10.95
N ARG A 133 -1.13 10.42 -11.80
CA ARG A 133 -1.76 11.74 -11.57
C ARG A 133 -2.62 11.72 -10.32
N MET A 134 -3.43 10.69 -10.13
CA MET A 134 -4.27 10.54 -8.95
C MET A 134 -3.41 10.33 -7.69
N ALA A 135 -2.39 9.48 -7.77
CA ALA A 135 -1.45 9.25 -6.68
C ALA A 135 -0.77 10.56 -6.24
N ALA A 136 -0.21 11.34 -7.18
CA ALA A 136 0.42 12.62 -6.88
C ALA A 136 -0.56 13.63 -6.23
N LYS A 137 -1.82 13.67 -6.69
CA LYS A 137 -2.85 14.56 -6.13
C LYS A 137 -3.21 14.17 -4.70
N ILE A 138 -3.45 12.89 -4.44
CA ILE A 138 -3.83 12.37 -3.11
C ILE A 138 -2.64 12.47 -2.15
N ALA A 139 -1.44 12.12 -2.60
CA ALA A 139 -0.22 12.24 -1.82
C ALA A 139 0.02 13.69 -1.37
N LYS A 140 -0.16 14.66 -2.26
CA LYS A 140 -0.10 16.09 -1.91
C LYS A 140 -1.10 16.46 -0.83
N TYR A 141 -2.34 15.98 -0.94
CA TYR A 141 -3.40 16.24 0.04
C TYR A 141 -3.06 15.65 1.42
N ASN A 142 -2.48 14.45 1.44
CA ASN A 142 -2.10 13.73 2.66
C ASN A 142 -0.69 14.10 3.18
N HIS A 143 -0.01 15.07 2.56
CA HIS A 143 1.36 15.45 2.90
C HIS A 143 2.38 14.29 2.78
N ASP A 144 2.12 13.31 1.91
CA ASP A 144 3.06 12.24 1.56
C ASP A 144 3.94 12.70 0.38
N ASN A 145 4.97 13.45 0.71
CA ASN A 145 5.86 14.04 -0.28
C ASN A 145 6.64 12.98 -1.06
N ASP A 146 6.98 11.86 -0.45
CA ASP A 146 7.69 10.76 -1.12
C ASP A 146 6.85 10.16 -2.25
N THR A 147 5.62 9.76 -1.97
CA THR A 147 4.72 9.21 -3.00
C THR A 147 4.37 10.26 -4.06
N GLN A 148 4.23 11.54 -3.67
CA GLN A 148 3.99 12.64 -4.61
C GLN A 148 5.15 12.77 -5.59
N CYS A 149 6.37 12.81 -5.10
CA CYS A 149 7.57 12.91 -5.93
C CYS A 149 7.74 11.73 -6.86
N LEU A 150 7.65 10.50 -6.32
CA LEU A 150 7.77 9.28 -7.10
C LEU A 150 6.74 9.25 -8.25
N SER A 151 5.50 9.67 -7.97
CA SER A 151 4.44 9.74 -8.98
C SER A 151 4.74 10.77 -10.08
N LEU A 152 5.23 11.95 -9.71
CA LEU A 152 5.64 12.99 -10.67
C LEU A 152 6.82 12.55 -11.53
N LEU A 153 7.78 11.83 -10.96
CA LEU A 153 8.91 11.27 -11.70
C LEU A 153 8.45 10.22 -12.72
N GLN A 154 7.55 9.31 -12.33
CA GLN A 154 6.99 8.33 -13.27
C GLN A 154 6.21 9.00 -14.41
N LEU A 155 5.45 10.05 -14.10
CA LEU A 155 4.78 10.87 -15.13
C LEU A 155 5.80 11.52 -16.09
N SER A 156 6.91 12.02 -15.58
CA SER A 156 7.97 12.59 -16.39
C SER A 156 8.57 11.55 -17.34
N VAL A 157 8.86 10.34 -16.85
CA VAL A 157 9.42 9.25 -17.68
C VAL A 157 8.45 8.85 -18.79
N ILE A 158 7.19 8.60 -18.47
CA ILE A 158 6.22 8.11 -19.47
C ILE A 158 5.90 9.20 -20.50
N GLN A 159 5.85 10.46 -20.10
CA GLN A 159 5.46 11.56 -20.97
C GLN A 159 6.61 12.12 -21.81
N ARG A 160 7.85 11.72 -21.56
CA ARG A 160 9.04 12.24 -22.23
C ARG A 160 8.95 12.15 -23.76
N ASP A 161 8.46 11.03 -24.27
CA ASP A 161 8.41 10.75 -25.70
C ASP A 161 7.16 11.31 -26.38
N TYR A 162 6.17 11.78 -25.59
CA TYR A 162 4.92 12.35 -26.10
C TYR A 162 4.89 13.89 -25.99
N ASP A 163 5.34 14.43 -24.85
CA ASP A 163 5.36 15.86 -24.55
C ASP A 163 6.49 16.18 -23.57
N ALA A 164 7.63 16.53 -24.14
CA ALA A 164 8.83 16.87 -23.37
C ALA A 164 8.60 18.05 -22.41
N SER A 165 7.71 19.00 -22.75
CA SER A 165 7.45 20.18 -21.92
C SER A 165 6.72 19.78 -20.62
N ILE A 166 5.74 18.89 -20.71
CA ILE A 166 5.03 18.33 -19.56
C ILE A 166 5.95 17.44 -18.73
N ALA A 167 6.77 16.62 -19.37
CA ALA A 167 7.75 15.76 -18.72
C ALA A 167 8.71 16.59 -17.86
N ILE A 168 9.32 17.64 -18.43
CA ILE A 168 10.22 18.55 -17.72
C ILE A 168 9.48 19.27 -16.57
N ALA A 169 8.25 19.72 -16.80
CA ALA A 169 7.47 20.38 -15.74
C ALA A 169 7.20 19.45 -14.54
N ASN A 170 6.91 18.17 -14.78
CA ASN A 170 6.72 17.18 -13.71
C ASN A 170 8.02 16.87 -12.98
N ALA A 171 9.14 16.70 -13.70
CA ALA A 171 10.45 16.52 -13.09
C ALA A 171 10.84 17.71 -12.19
N LYS A 172 10.68 18.95 -12.69
CA LYS A 172 10.95 20.17 -11.91
C LYS A 172 10.10 20.25 -10.64
N LYS A 173 8.81 19.89 -10.69
CA LYS A 173 7.93 19.82 -9.51
C LYS A 173 8.44 18.80 -8.50
N ALA A 174 8.86 17.61 -8.94
CA ALA A 174 9.41 16.59 -8.05
C ALA A 174 10.67 17.10 -7.35
N VAL A 175 11.60 17.68 -8.10
CA VAL A 175 12.84 18.29 -7.53
C VAL A 175 12.53 19.37 -6.52
N ALA A 176 11.56 20.25 -6.79
CA ALA A 176 11.18 21.33 -5.87
C ALA A 176 10.64 20.81 -4.55
N ILE A 177 9.89 19.70 -4.56
CA ILE A 177 9.38 19.05 -3.34
C ILE A 177 10.57 18.49 -2.54
N TYR A 178 11.49 17.78 -3.17
CA TYR A 178 12.65 17.19 -2.50
C TYR A 178 13.65 18.20 -1.96
N ASN A 179 13.85 19.33 -2.63
CA ASN A 179 14.73 20.39 -2.13
C ASN A 179 14.22 21.02 -0.83
N ASN A 180 12.91 20.94 -0.58
CA ASN A 180 12.30 21.44 0.66
C ASN A 180 12.36 20.42 1.81
N GLU A 181 12.75 19.18 1.51
CA GLU A 181 12.88 18.12 2.51
C GLU A 181 14.32 17.60 2.59
N LYS A 182 14.83 17.43 3.83
CA LYS A 182 16.21 17.02 4.11
C LYS A 182 16.49 15.53 3.84
N GLY A 183 16.01 14.97 2.73
CA GLY A 183 16.15 13.54 2.39
C GLY A 183 16.97 13.29 1.13
N ALA A 184 18.25 12.94 1.28
CA ALA A 184 19.23 12.83 0.20
C ALA A 184 18.97 11.74 -0.86
N LYS A 185 18.20 10.68 -0.56
CA LYS A 185 18.05 9.53 -1.48
C LYS A 185 17.18 9.82 -2.70
N ALA A 186 16.17 10.62 -2.52
CA ALA A 186 15.22 10.95 -3.57
C ALA A 186 15.75 12.08 -4.48
N TYR A 187 16.56 12.98 -3.96
CA TYR A 187 17.25 14.02 -4.72
C TYR A 187 18.07 13.44 -5.87
N ASN A 188 18.84 12.38 -5.62
CA ASN A 188 19.66 11.75 -6.64
C ASN A 188 18.83 11.19 -7.81
N LYS A 189 17.65 10.64 -7.55
CA LYS A 189 16.78 10.09 -8.61
C LYS A 189 16.11 11.19 -9.42
N ALA A 190 15.66 12.26 -8.77
CA ALA A 190 15.08 13.43 -9.44
C ALA A 190 16.11 14.16 -10.30
N TYR A 191 17.33 14.31 -9.79
CA TYR A 191 18.45 14.93 -10.51
C TYR A 191 18.83 14.15 -11.77
N TYR A 192 18.86 12.81 -11.70
CA TYR A 192 19.15 11.96 -12.84
C TYR A 192 18.15 12.11 -14.01
N LEU A 193 16.87 12.33 -13.69
CA LEU A 193 15.81 12.49 -14.70
C LEU A 193 15.78 13.88 -15.33
N LEU A 194 16.45 14.87 -14.76
CA LEU A 194 16.62 16.20 -15.38
C LEU A 194 17.77 16.25 -16.38
N TYR A 195 18.70 15.30 -16.32
CA TYR A 195 19.87 15.25 -17.21
C TYR A 195 19.73 14.22 -18.35
N LEU A 196 18.64 13.45 -18.43
CA LEU A 196 18.28 12.58 -19.53
C LEU A 196 17.31 13.26 -20.48
#